data_614314a5ef7c9545431052f37262e8aa
#
_entry.id   614314a5ef7c9545431052f37262e8aa
#
_cell.length_a   1.000
_cell.length_b   1.000
_cell.length_c   1.000
_cell.angle_alpha   90.00
_cell.angle_beta   90.00
_cell.angle_gamma   90.00
#
_symmetry.space_group_name_H-M   'P 1'
#
loop_
_entity.id
_entity.type
_entity.pdbx_description
1 polymer ?
#
loop_
_entity_poly.entity_id
_entity_poly.type
_entity_poly.pdbx_seq_one_letter_code
_entity_poly.pdbx_strand_id
1 'polypeptide(L)'
;MKNRMSVERKSERELVVTRTFNAPARIVFEAWTKPELLKRWWAPKSFGVSFLSCEADVRTGGTYRFVFGHPASEQPMAFFGRYIEVTPYARLIWTNDEGGEGGAVTTVIFEERGASTLVVMHDLYPSKEALDAAIASGSTSGTGEMFEQLDELLVTPGASAGRA
;
A
#
# COMPACT_ATOMS: atom_id res chain seq x y z
N MET A 1 -0.40 -2.91 -23.13
CA MET A 1 0.75 -3.57 -22.51
C MET A 1 0.73 -3.34 -21.00
N LYS A 2 0.86 -4.40 -20.24
CA LYS A 2 0.91 -4.27 -18.79
C LYS A 2 2.27 -3.75 -18.34
N ASN A 3 2.26 -2.87 -17.35
CA ASN A 3 3.48 -2.42 -16.71
C ASN A 3 4.00 -3.51 -15.78
N ARG A 4 5.29 -3.61 -15.66
CA ARG A 4 5.92 -4.61 -14.82
C ARG A 4 6.25 -4.04 -13.45
N MET A 5 6.06 -4.85 -12.44
CA MET A 5 6.51 -4.53 -11.10
C MET A 5 7.96 -4.97 -10.95
N SER A 6 8.78 -4.09 -10.38
CA SER A 6 10.16 -4.40 -10.06
C SER A 6 10.28 -4.47 -8.54
N VAL A 7 10.93 -5.53 -8.05
CA VAL A 7 11.15 -5.70 -6.61
C VAL A 7 12.64 -5.88 -6.39
N GLU A 8 13.20 -5.06 -5.49
CA GLU A 8 14.62 -5.10 -5.20
C GLU A 8 14.86 -5.05 -3.70
N ARG A 9 15.64 -5.99 -3.19
CA ARG A 9 16.16 -5.90 -1.83
C ARG A 9 17.41 -5.03 -1.90
N LYS A 10 17.22 -3.74 -1.61
CA LYS A 10 18.26 -2.74 -1.79
C LYS A 10 19.38 -2.84 -0.74
N SER A 11 19.03 -3.36 0.44
CA SER A 11 19.99 -3.57 1.53
C SER A 11 19.43 -4.66 2.44
N GLU A 12 20.14 -4.97 3.52
CA GLU A 12 19.68 -5.97 4.49
C GLU A 12 18.33 -5.59 5.12
N ARG A 13 18.00 -4.31 5.15
CA ARG A 13 16.80 -3.80 5.83
C ARG A 13 15.82 -3.13 4.88
N GLU A 14 16.13 -3.01 3.59
CA GLU A 14 15.33 -2.22 2.65
C GLU A 14 14.77 -3.06 1.52
N LEU A 15 13.47 -2.93 1.29
CA LEU A 15 12.80 -3.54 0.16
C LEU A 15 12.16 -2.43 -0.67
N VAL A 16 12.42 -2.41 -1.97
CA VAL A 16 11.89 -1.38 -2.87
C VAL A 16 11.06 -2.03 -3.96
N VAL A 17 9.83 -1.58 -4.10
CA VAL A 17 8.92 -2.03 -5.14
C VAL A 17 8.59 -0.85 -6.03
N THR A 18 8.72 -1.04 -7.33
CA THR A 18 8.51 0.02 -8.31
C THR A 18 7.52 -0.45 -9.36
N ARG A 19 6.56 0.39 -9.69
CA ARG A 19 5.62 0.10 -10.78
C ARG A 19 5.05 1.39 -11.34
N THR A 20 4.81 1.41 -12.67
CA THR A 20 4.13 2.51 -13.32
C THR A 20 2.65 2.17 -13.47
N PHE A 21 1.80 3.14 -13.15
CA PHE A 21 0.34 3.03 -13.33
C PHE A 21 -0.12 4.03 -14.37
N ASN A 22 -1.10 3.64 -15.19
CA ASN A 22 -1.56 4.46 -16.31
C ASN A 22 -2.65 5.44 -15.89
N ALA A 23 -2.30 6.33 -14.96
CA ALA A 23 -3.19 7.38 -14.47
C ALA A 23 -2.36 8.53 -13.93
N PRO A 24 -2.91 9.75 -13.89
CA PRO A 24 -2.19 10.89 -13.31
C PRO A 24 -1.94 10.70 -11.81
N ALA A 25 -0.91 11.37 -11.29
CA ALA A 25 -0.52 11.23 -9.89
C ALA A 25 -1.68 11.52 -8.93
N ARG A 26 -2.52 12.50 -9.22
CA ARG A 26 -3.66 12.82 -8.38
C ARG A 26 -4.60 11.61 -8.23
N ILE A 27 -4.89 10.95 -9.33
CA ILE A 27 -5.80 9.80 -9.32
C ILE A 27 -5.18 8.62 -8.59
N VAL A 28 -3.90 8.35 -8.84
CA VAL A 28 -3.20 7.25 -8.15
C VAL A 28 -3.11 7.56 -6.66
N PHE A 29 -2.77 8.78 -6.29
CA PHE A 29 -2.67 9.19 -4.89
C PHE A 29 -4.01 9.02 -4.17
N GLU A 30 -5.12 9.37 -4.82
CA GLU A 30 -6.45 9.19 -4.22
C GLU A 30 -6.73 7.72 -3.91
N ALA A 31 -6.31 6.81 -4.77
CA ALA A 31 -6.50 5.39 -4.55
C ALA A 31 -5.74 4.89 -3.31
N TRP A 32 -4.65 5.57 -2.94
CA TRP A 32 -3.85 5.23 -1.78
C TRP A 32 -4.34 5.91 -0.49
N THR A 33 -5.27 6.86 -0.58
CA THR A 33 -5.62 7.69 0.56
C THR A 33 -7.09 7.69 0.92
N LYS A 34 -7.97 7.36 -0.01
CA LYS A 34 -9.41 7.32 0.27
C LYS A 34 -9.82 5.91 0.72
N PRO A 35 -10.40 5.78 1.93
CA PRO A 35 -10.77 4.45 2.45
C PRO A 35 -11.66 3.65 1.49
N GLU A 36 -12.64 4.28 0.85
CA GLU A 36 -13.52 3.58 -0.08
C GLU A 36 -12.79 3.02 -1.29
N LEU A 37 -11.66 3.62 -1.67
CA LEU A 37 -10.83 3.10 -2.75
C LEU A 37 -9.83 2.07 -2.24
N LEU A 38 -9.23 2.32 -1.08
CA LEU A 38 -8.29 1.37 -0.46
C LEU A 38 -8.92 0.00 -0.27
N LYS A 39 -10.19 -0.04 0.13
CA LYS A 39 -10.90 -1.29 0.36
C LYS A 39 -11.00 -2.15 -0.89
N ARG A 40 -10.81 -1.56 -2.08
CA ARG A 40 -10.99 -2.27 -3.34
C ARG A 40 -9.73 -2.94 -3.84
N TRP A 41 -8.55 -2.56 -3.33
CA TRP A 41 -7.31 -3.12 -3.87
C TRP A 41 -6.26 -3.50 -2.82
N TRP A 42 -6.39 -3.03 -1.58
CA TRP A 42 -5.31 -3.16 -0.60
C TRP A 42 -5.00 -4.60 -0.19
N ALA A 43 -5.95 -5.49 -0.16
CA ALA A 43 -5.69 -6.88 0.22
C ALA A 43 -5.80 -7.80 -1.00
N PRO A 44 -4.83 -8.71 -1.22
CA PRO A 44 -4.93 -9.64 -2.34
C PRO A 44 -6.16 -10.52 -2.21
N LYS A 45 -6.94 -10.62 -3.28
CA LYS A 45 -8.16 -11.44 -3.29
C LYS A 45 -7.85 -12.90 -3.01
N SER A 46 -6.69 -13.38 -3.45
CA SER A 46 -6.30 -14.77 -3.23
C SER A 46 -6.08 -15.10 -1.76
N PHE A 47 -5.89 -14.10 -0.90
CA PHE A 47 -5.73 -14.33 0.52
C PHE A 47 -7.06 -14.62 1.21
N GLY A 48 -8.18 -14.34 0.56
CA GLY A 48 -9.49 -14.64 1.12
C GLY A 48 -9.91 -13.75 2.29
N VAL A 49 -9.19 -12.68 2.54
CA VAL A 49 -9.54 -11.74 3.61
C VAL A 49 -10.50 -10.69 3.10
N SER A 50 -11.29 -10.12 4.01
CA SER A 50 -12.16 -9.01 3.68
C SER A 50 -12.02 -7.91 4.73
N PHE A 51 -12.20 -6.66 4.32
CA PHE A 51 -12.17 -5.54 5.24
C PHE A 51 -13.39 -5.58 6.15
N LEU A 52 -13.14 -5.60 7.45
CA LEU A 52 -14.18 -5.38 8.47
C LEU A 52 -14.28 -3.89 8.77
N SER A 53 -13.18 -3.16 8.73
CA SER A 53 -13.18 -1.71 8.79
C SER A 53 -11.95 -1.16 8.10
N CYS A 54 -12.06 0.07 7.63
CA CYS A 54 -10.95 0.77 6.98
C CYS A 54 -11.05 2.24 7.37
N GLU A 55 -10.17 2.67 8.26
CA GLU A 55 -10.13 4.03 8.74
C GLU A 55 -8.78 4.64 8.44
N ALA A 56 -8.78 5.83 7.89
CA ALA A 56 -7.54 6.53 7.59
C ALA A 56 -7.78 8.03 7.68
N ASP A 57 -7.01 8.68 8.56
CA ASP A 57 -6.96 10.13 8.67
C ASP A 57 -5.68 10.56 7.94
N VAL A 58 -5.79 10.74 6.63
CA VAL A 58 -4.61 10.89 5.77
C VAL A 58 -4.13 12.33 5.78
N ARG A 59 -3.32 12.63 6.77
CA ARG A 59 -2.64 13.91 6.93
C ARG A 59 -1.39 13.66 7.76
N THR A 60 -0.43 14.55 7.66
CA THR A 60 0.75 14.46 8.51
C THR A 60 0.32 14.47 9.98
N GLY A 61 0.72 13.44 10.71
CA GLY A 61 0.33 13.26 12.10
C GLY A 61 -0.96 12.47 12.31
N GLY A 62 -1.69 12.15 11.23
CA GLY A 62 -2.89 11.32 11.32
C GLY A 62 -2.57 9.85 11.51
N THR A 63 -3.61 9.04 11.70
CA THR A 63 -3.45 7.60 11.93
C THR A 63 -4.31 6.82 10.95
N TYR A 64 -4.00 5.53 10.83
CA TYR A 64 -4.84 4.62 10.04
C TYR A 64 -5.04 3.31 10.81
N ARG A 65 -6.13 2.60 10.50
CA ARG A 65 -6.40 1.30 11.05
C ARG A 65 -7.23 0.49 10.06
N PHE A 66 -6.67 -0.61 9.61
CA PHE A 66 -7.34 -1.54 8.68
C PHE A 66 -7.57 -2.84 9.42
N VAL A 67 -8.82 -3.30 9.47
CA VAL A 67 -9.17 -4.56 10.12
C VAL A 67 -9.72 -5.53 9.10
N PHE A 68 -9.15 -6.73 9.07
CA PHE A 68 -9.53 -7.77 8.12
C PHE A 68 -10.09 -8.99 8.85
N GLY A 69 -11.05 -9.64 8.22
CA GLY A 69 -11.54 -10.93 8.66
C GLY A 69 -11.23 -12.00 7.64
N HIS A 70 -11.17 -13.25 8.09
CA HIS A 70 -10.97 -14.41 7.23
C HIS A 70 -11.89 -15.54 7.68
N PRO A 71 -12.54 -16.26 6.74
CA PRO A 71 -13.48 -17.34 7.12
C PRO A 71 -12.83 -18.44 7.98
N ALA A 72 -11.53 -18.65 7.83
CA ALA A 72 -10.81 -19.67 8.57
C ALA A 72 -10.29 -19.21 9.93
N SER A 73 -10.52 -17.95 10.30
CA SER A 73 -10.01 -17.40 11.55
C SER A 73 -11.10 -16.65 12.29
N GLU A 74 -11.23 -16.92 13.60
CA GLU A 74 -12.18 -16.21 14.44
C GLU A 74 -11.62 -14.86 14.89
N GLN A 75 -10.31 -14.68 14.79
CA GLN A 75 -9.66 -13.44 15.24
C GLN A 75 -9.44 -12.48 14.08
N PRO A 76 -9.97 -11.26 14.18
CA PRO A 76 -9.66 -10.25 13.18
C PRO A 76 -8.18 -9.87 13.21
N MET A 77 -7.67 -9.47 12.06
CA MET A 77 -6.31 -8.96 11.94
C MET A 77 -6.35 -7.45 11.78
N ALA A 78 -5.62 -6.73 12.61
CA ALA A 78 -5.56 -5.28 12.55
C ALA A 78 -4.18 -4.82 12.12
N PHE A 79 -4.15 -3.89 11.18
CA PHE A 79 -2.94 -3.21 10.74
C PHE A 79 -3.15 -1.72 10.99
N PHE A 80 -2.21 -1.10 11.68
CA PHE A 80 -2.37 0.30 12.07
C PHE A 80 -1.03 1.00 12.18
N GLY A 81 -1.07 2.32 12.18
CA GLY A 81 0.12 3.12 12.31
C GLY A 81 -0.22 4.60 12.18
N ARG A 82 0.82 5.38 11.92
CA ARG A 82 0.72 6.83 11.82
C ARG A 82 1.29 7.31 10.50
N TYR A 83 0.72 8.38 9.97
CA TYR A 83 1.29 9.06 8.82
C TYR A 83 2.34 10.04 9.31
N ILE A 84 3.59 9.78 8.96
CA ILE A 84 4.70 10.68 9.29
C ILE A 84 4.68 11.89 8.37
N GLU A 85 4.37 11.66 7.10
CA GLU A 85 4.30 12.73 6.12
C GLU A 85 3.22 12.42 5.10
N VAL A 86 2.40 13.42 4.79
CA VAL A 86 1.45 13.37 3.66
C VAL A 86 1.68 14.61 2.82
N THR A 87 2.28 14.44 1.66
CA THR A 87 2.49 15.51 0.69
C THR A 87 1.61 15.19 -0.52
N PRO A 88 0.50 15.91 -0.71
CA PRO A 88 -0.48 15.56 -1.75
C PRO A 88 0.17 15.35 -3.11
N TYR A 89 -0.21 14.24 -3.70
CA TYR A 89 0.16 13.80 -5.04
C TYR A 89 1.64 13.50 -5.23
N ALA A 90 2.45 13.55 -4.14
CA ALA A 90 3.89 13.37 -4.24
C ALA A 90 4.43 12.27 -3.32
N ARG A 91 4.01 12.23 -2.06
CA ARG A 91 4.64 11.32 -1.10
C ARG A 91 3.76 11.00 0.09
N LEU A 92 3.83 9.73 0.50
CA LEU A 92 3.25 9.25 1.75
C LEU A 92 4.35 8.53 2.52
N ILE A 93 4.42 8.78 3.83
CA ILE A 93 5.30 8.03 4.73
C ILE A 93 4.47 7.61 5.93
N TRP A 94 4.45 6.31 6.22
CA TRP A 94 3.71 5.84 7.38
C TRP A 94 4.48 4.77 8.14
N THR A 95 4.09 4.57 9.40
CA THR A 95 4.63 3.51 10.24
C THR A 95 3.73 2.28 10.15
N ASN A 96 4.30 1.14 10.49
CA ASN A 96 3.55 -0.12 10.60
C ASN A 96 3.73 -0.57 12.04
N ASP A 97 2.73 -0.29 12.87
CA ASP A 97 2.83 -0.44 14.33
C ASP A 97 2.17 -1.71 14.89
N GLU A 98 1.61 -2.56 14.04
CA GLU A 98 0.91 -3.76 14.48
C GLU A 98 1.82 -4.76 15.19
N GLY A 99 3.12 -4.68 14.96
CA GLY A 99 4.11 -5.51 15.66
C GLY A 99 4.76 -4.81 16.85
N GLY A 100 4.23 -3.63 17.24
CA GLY A 100 4.80 -2.84 18.31
C GLY A 100 5.70 -1.73 17.78
N GLU A 101 6.35 -1.03 18.69
CA GLU A 101 7.27 0.04 18.32
C GLU A 101 8.45 -0.51 17.51
N GLY A 102 8.95 0.28 16.58
CA GLY A 102 10.08 -0.11 15.77
C GLY A 102 9.74 -0.99 14.59
N GLY A 103 8.48 -0.99 14.15
CA GLY A 103 8.10 -1.70 12.94
C GLY A 103 8.65 -1.03 11.68
N ALA A 104 8.35 -1.60 10.53
CA ALA A 104 8.81 -1.05 9.26
C ALA A 104 8.21 0.33 9.02
N VAL A 105 8.97 1.17 8.31
CA VAL A 105 8.51 2.48 7.84
C VAL A 105 8.38 2.41 6.33
N THR A 106 7.20 2.73 5.83
CA THR A 106 6.91 2.67 4.40
C THR A 106 6.86 4.08 3.83
N THR A 107 7.60 4.28 2.75
CA THR A 107 7.59 5.54 1.98
C THR A 107 7.09 5.23 0.59
N VAL A 108 6.07 5.96 0.14
CA VAL A 108 5.55 5.82 -1.21
C VAL A 108 5.72 7.14 -1.93
N ILE A 109 6.42 7.11 -3.06
CA ILE A 109 6.66 8.29 -3.88
C ILE A 109 5.85 8.15 -5.16
N PHE A 110 5.16 9.23 -5.54
CA PHE A 110 4.36 9.30 -6.75
C PHE A 110 5.03 10.28 -7.71
N GLU A 111 5.58 9.76 -8.79
CA GLU A 111 6.28 10.59 -9.77
C GLU A 111 5.49 10.61 -11.07
N GLU A 112 4.85 11.74 -11.35
CA GLU A 112 4.04 11.86 -12.55
C GLU A 112 4.91 11.97 -13.80
N ARG A 113 4.58 11.18 -14.81
CA ARG A 113 5.29 11.15 -16.07
C ARG A 113 4.28 11.18 -17.20
N GLY A 114 3.83 12.40 -17.58
CA GLY A 114 2.79 12.56 -18.59
C GLY A 114 1.47 12.02 -18.07
N ALA A 115 0.86 11.09 -18.78
CA ALA A 115 -0.42 10.51 -18.40
C ALA A 115 -0.30 9.35 -17.41
N SER A 116 0.92 9.00 -17.01
CA SER A 116 1.14 7.89 -16.09
C SER A 116 1.93 8.35 -14.87
N THR A 117 1.99 7.48 -13.86
CA THR A 117 2.67 7.78 -12.60
C THR A 117 3.56 6.61 -12.22
N LEU A 118 4.83 6.90 -11.98
CA LEU A 118 5.74 5.91 -11.40
C LEU A 118 5.56 5.92 -9.90
N VAL A 119 5.22 4.77 -9.33
CA VAL A 119 5.07 4.59 -7.88
C VAL A 119 6.28 3.83 -7.38
N VAL A 120 6.96 4.40 -6.39
CA VAL A 120 8.10 3.76 -5.73
C VAL A 120 7.72 3.55 -4.26
N MET A 121 7.59 2.29 -3.85
CA MET A 121 7.27 1.94 -2.47
C MET A 121 8.51 1.38 -1.81
N HIS A 122 8.96 2.06 -0.77
CA HIS A 122 10.18 1.72 -0.04
C HIS A 122 9.82 1.33 1.39
N ASP A 123 10.19 0.12 1.79
CA ASP A 123 10.01 -0.34 3.17
C ASP A 123 11.36 -0.45 3.84
N LEU A 124 11.51 0.25 4.95
CA LEU A 124 12.69 0.15 5.80
C LEU A 124 12.33 -0.62 7.04
N TYR A 125 12.93 -1.81 7.19
CA TYR A 125 12.66 -2.68 8.33
C TYR A 125 13.61 -2.38 9.48
N PRO A 126 13.21 -2.70 10.72
CA PRO A 126 14.06 -2.40 11.88
C PRO A 126 15.34 -3.25 11.94
N SER A 127 15.35 -4.39 11.25
CA SER A 127 16.51 -5.28 11.25
C SER A 127 16.51 -6.16 10.02
N LYS A 128 17.67 -6.77 9.74
CA LYS A 128 17.76 -7.77 8.67
C LYS A 128 16.81 -8.93 8.93
N GLU A 129 16.75 -9.38 10.18
CA GLU A 129 15.90 -10.49 10.58
C GLU A 129 14.42 -10.19 10.35
N ALA A 130 14.00 -8.94 10.58
CA ALA A 130 12.62 -8.55 10.34
C ALA A 130 12.27 -8.64 8.86
N LEU A 131 13.16 -8.17 7.98
CA LEU A 131 12.93 -8.27 6.54
C LEU A 131 12.98 -9.73 6.07
N ASP A 132 13.93 -10.51 6.57
CA ASP A 132 14.01 -11.93 6.25
C ASP A 132 12.70 -12.65 6.64
N ALA A 133 12.17 -12.35 7.81
CA ALA A 133 10.92 -12.95 8.28
C ALA A 133 9.74 -12.53 7.43
N ALA A 134 9.68 -11.27 7.02
CA ALA A 134 8.61 -10.76 6.16
C ALA A 134 8.60 -11.48 4.80
N ILE A 135 9.77 -11.67 4.21
CA ILE A 135 9.89 -12.38 2.94
C ILE A 135 9.50 -13.85 3.12
N ALA A 136 10.00 -14.49 4.18
CA ALA A 136 9.75 -15.90 4.41
C ALA A 136 8.28 -16.21 4.70
N SER A 137 7.58 -15.28 5.37
CA SER A 137 6.17 -15.47 5.70
C SER A 137 5.24 -15.26 4.50
N GLY A 138 5.76 -14.74 3.41
CA GLY A 138 4.97 -14.42 2.23
C GLY A 138 4.24 -13.09 2.33
N SER A 139 4.46 -12.31 3.39
CA SER A 139 3.76 -11.02 3.55
C SER A 139 4.10 -10.03 2.45
N THR A 140 5.28 -10.19 1.82
CA THR A 140 5.69 -9.32 0.71
C THR A 140 5.25 -9.86 -0.65
N SER A 141 4.82 -11.13 -0.72
CA SER A 141 4.50 -11.77 -2.01
C SER A 141 3.18 -11.31 -2.60
N GLY A 142 2.30 -10.74 -1.79
CA GLY A 142 0.99 -10.29 -2.25
C GLY A 142 1.00 -8.94 -2.96
N THR A 143 2.12 -8.23 -2.93
CA THR A 143 2.20 -6.88 -3.50
C THR A 143 1.87 -6.87 -4.99
N GLY A 144 2.37 -7.88 -5.73
CA GLY A 144 2.09 -7.97 -7.16
C GLY A 144 0.61 -8.06 -7.46
N GLU A 145 -0.11 -8.90 -6.72
CA GLU A 145 -1.54 -9.05 -6.88
C GLU A 145 -2.28 -7.75 -6.49
N MET A 146 -1.88 -7.14 -5.40
CA MET A 146 -2.47 -5.86 -4.98
C MET A 146 -2.30 -4.80 -6.06
N PHE A 147 -1.12 -4.71 -6.65
CA PHE A 147 -0.87 -3.72 -7.70
C PHE A 147 -1.65 -4.03 -8.98
N GLU A 148 -1.89 -5.32 -9.28
CA GLU A 148 -2.77 -5.67 -10.39
C GLU A 148 -4.21 -5.22 -10.08
N GLN A 149 -4.65 -5.40 -8.85
CA GLN A 149 -5.98 -4.94 -8.42
C GLN A 149 -6.08 -3.42 -8.47
N LEU A 150 -5.02 -2.72 -8.10
CA LEU A 150 -4.98 -1.27 -8.21
C LEU A 150 -5.06 -0.85 -9.68
N ASP A 151 -4.31 -1.52 -10.55
CA ASP A 151 -4.32 -1.22 -11.97
C ASP A 151 -5.74 -1.37 -12.55
N GLU A 152 -6.43 -2.46 -12.19
CA GLU A 152 -7.82 -2.69 -12.62
C GLU A 152 -8.74 -1.58 -12.11
N LEU A 153 -8.55 -1.15 -10.86
CA LEU A 153 -9.35 -0.06 -10.29
C LEU A 153 -9.16 1.23 -11.06
N LEU A 154 -7.93 1.54 -11.43
CA LEU A 154 -7.61 2.80 -12.10
C LEU A 154 -8.18 2.89 -13.52
N VAL A 155 -8.43 1.76 -14.17
CA VAL A 155 -8.98 1.74 -15.52
C VAL A 155 -10.49 1.49 -15.54
N THR A 156 -11.10 1.22 -14.37
CA THR A 156 -12.54 0.96 -14.28
C THR A 156 -13.31 2.28 -14.36
N PRO A 157 -14.34 2.38 -15.22
CA PRO A 157 -15.17 3.57 -15.25
C PRO A 157 -15.74 3.89 -13.86
N GLY A 158 -15.64 5.13 -13.42
CA GLY A 158 -16.10 5.55 -12.12
C GLY A 158 -15.13 5.31 -10.98
N ALA A 159 -13.98 4.68 -11.23
CA ALA A 159 -12.98 4.44 -10.19
C ALA A 159 -12.45 5.73 -9.59
N SER A 160 -12.41 6.79 -10.38
CA SER A 160 -11.98 8.10 -9.92
C SER A 160 -13.18 9.04 -9.85
N ALA A 161 -14.28 8.55 -9.31
CA ALA A 161 -15.53 9.32 -9.23
C ALA A 161 -15.35 10.66 -8.50
N GLY A 162 -14.42 10.73 -7.58
CA GLY A 162 -14.15 11.99 -6.88
C GLY A 162 -13.64 13.10 -7.77
N ARG A 163 -13.27 12.79 -9.00
CA ARG A 163 -12.77 13.79 -9.94
C ARG A 163 -13.87 14.54 -10.70
N ALA A 164 -15.02 13.96 -10.73
CA ALA A 164 -16.11 14.55 -11.50
C ALA A 164 -16.56 15.87 -10.89
#